data_1893ff48a6f9e535304ba5adadbd22aa
#
_entry.id   1893ff48a6f9e535304ba5adadbd22aa
#
_cell.length_a   1.000
_cell.length_b   1.000
_cell.length_c   1.000
_cell.angle_alpha   90.00
_cell.angle_beta   90.00
_cell.angle_gamma   90.00
#
_symmetry.space_group_name_H-M   'P 1'
#
loop_
_entity.id
_entity.type
_entity.pdbx_description
1 polymer ?
#
loop_
_entity_poly.entity_id
_entity_poly.type
_entity_poly.pdbx_seq_one_letter_code
_entity_poly.pdbx_strand_id
1 'polypeptide(L)'
;MKALEALDKNGKLTPLGKAMARFPMSPRHSRMLLTVIQTMRMVKSYARANLVLGYAVAAAAALSLSNPFVMELEGRHTNKDDIEQDEKSGTLDSEKVIDKQEKLRRKKLKEIAKVSRAKFSNPSSDALTIARALQCFELSGSPVEFCNDNALHLKSMEEMSNLRRQLLQLVFEKGLCGTEQDFSWIHGTPEDIEHAWRVSFNKPPLLLNEEELLGQAICAGWADRVAKRIRGVSRPSEGDQKAHAVRYQSCMVKETVFLHHWSSVSSSAPEFLVYSELIQTKRPYMHGVTSVKSEWLVKHARSLCTFSQALTDPKPYYEPHTDKVFCYIIPTFGPHLWELPLHSLPITDNVQRVAVFAYALLEGKVLPCIRSVRKFMAAPPSCILRPEASGQKRVGNLLNKLKTKLIDSYAMLREAWIENPMELHSEILDWFQESFHNHFEVLWSQMHTEVLLEPEERFPKSRRVKRKK
;
A
#
# COMPACT_ATOMS: atom_id res chain seq x y z
N MET A 1 13.29 13.61 1.97
CA MET A 1 14.10 12.38 2.03
C MET A 1 13.72 11.48 3.21
N LYS A 2 13.47 12.02 4.43
CA LYS A 2 12.96 11.23 5.57
C LYS A 2 11.61 10.58 5.27
N ALA A 3 10.67 11.32 4.67
CA ALA A 3 9.35 10.79 4.28
C ALA A 3 9.41 9.62 3.26
N LEU A 4 10.48 9.56 2.46
CA LEU A 4 10.76 8.46 1.52
C LEU A 4 11.58 7.34 2.16
N GLU A 5 11.88 7.43 3.46
CA GLU A 5 12.71 6.48 4.20
C GLU A 5 14.14 6.31 3.64
N ALA A 6 14.61 7.27 2.83
CA ALA A 6 15.96 7.30 2.34
C ALA A 6 16.98 7.69 3.43
N LEU A 7 16.51 8.44 4.44
CA LEU A 7 17.26 8.81 5.63
C LEU A 7 16.52 8.29 6.87
N ASP A 8 17.28 7.84 7.86
CA ASP A 8 16.76 7.46 9.17
C ASP A 8 16.40 8.70 10.03
N LYS A 9 15.96 8.46 11.27
CA LYS A 9 15.60 9.54 12.21
C LYS A 9 16.78 10.47 12.50
N ASN A 10 18.00 9.95 12.48
CA ASN A 10 19.25 10.65 12.75
C ASN A 10 19.84 11.34 11.51
N GLY A 11 19.19 11.22 10.36
CA GLY A 11 19.65 11.78 9.10
C GLY A 11 20.72 10.93 8.39
N LYS A 12 21.00 9.71 8.84
CA LYS A 12 21.90 8.78 8.17
C LYS A 12 21.21 8.11 6.99
N LEU A 13 21.98 7.81 5.97
CA LEU A 13 21.51 7.13 4.77
C LEU A 13 21.13 5.67 5.09
N THR A 14 19.89 5.29 4.75
CA THR A 14 19.42 3.91 4.89
C THR A 14 19.94 3.04 3.72
N PRO A 15 19.88 1.68 3.80
CA PRO A 15 20.14 0.81 2.66
C PRO A 15 19.27 1.17 1.45
N LEU A 16 18.00 1.44 1.67
CA LEU A 16 17.08 1.92 0.64
C LEU A 16 17.51 3.27 0.05
N GLY A 17 17.94 4.21 0.90
CA GLY A 17 18.44 5.51 0.45
C GLY A 17 19.71 5.38 -0.41
N LYS A 18 20.61 4.45 -0.08
CA LYS A 18 21.77 4.12 -0.91
C LYS A 18 21.35 3.57 -2.27
N ALA A 19 20.37 2.64 -2.30
CA ALA A 19 19.82 2.12 -3.54
C ALA A 19 19.18 3.23 -4.38
N MET A 20 18.35 4.10 -3.76
CA MET A 20 17.73 5.25 -4.45
C MET A 20 18.76 6.20 -5.06
N ALA A 21 19.87 6.44 -4.39
CA ALA A 21 20.92 7.36 -4.87
C ALA A 21 21.65 6.85 -6.13
N ARG A 22 21.56 5.56 -6.42
CA ARG A 22 22.14 4.95 -7.63
C ARG A 22 21.29 5.12 -8.87
N PHE A 23 19.95 5.39 -8.70
CA PHE A 23 19.07 5.62 -9.83
C PHE A 23 19.17 7.08 -10.30
N PRO A 24 19.56 7.35 -11.54
CA PRO A 24 19.65 8.69 -12.11
C PRO A 24 18.23 9.24 -12.45
N MET A 25 17.32 9.18 -11.48
CA MET A 25 15.96 9.64 -11.59
C MET A 25 15.48 10.32 -10.30
N SER A 26 14.30 10.92 -10.34
CA SER A 26 13.70 11.53 -9.15
C SER A 26 13.63 10.51 -7.99
N PRO A 27 13.98 10.90 -6.75
CA PRO A 27 13.92 10.03 -5.58
C PRO A 27 12.55 9.37 -5.37
N ARG A 28 11.46 10.02 -5.77
CA ARG A 28 10.09 9.47 -5.68
C ARG A 28 9.90 8.27 -6.60
N HIS A 29 10.35 8.39 -7.84
CA HIS A 29 10.27 7.31 -8.82
C HIS A 29 11.20 6.16 -8.45
N SER A 30 12.41 6.46 -7.97
CA SER A 30 13.33 5.45 -7.43
C SER A 30 12.69 4.68 -6.28
N ARG A 31 12.08 5.39 -5.31
CA ARG A 31 11.37 4.76 -4.17
C ARG A 31 10.23 3.85 -4.64
N MET A 32 9.43 4.32 -5.61
CA MET A 32 8.34 3.54 -6.19
C MET A 32 8.85 2.24 -6.84
N LEU A 33 9.82 2.33 -7.75
CA LEU A 33 10.36 1.16 -8.46
C LEU A 33 11.03 0.17 -7.51
N LEU A 34 11.84 0.66 -6.56
CA LEU A 34 12.47 -0.19 -5.54
C LEU A 34 11.44 -0.89 -4.64
N THR A 35 10.30 -0.25 -4.36
CA THR A 35 9.20 -0.89 -3.60
C THR A 35 8.59 -2.05 -4.38
N VAL A 36 8.41 -1.91 -5.70
CA VAL A 36 7.93 -3.02 -6.55
C VAL A 36 8.94 -4.16 -6.55
N ILE A 37 10.23 -3.85 -6.78
CA ILE A 37 11.30 -4.85 -6.82
C ILE A 37 11.35 -5.62 -5.49
N GLN A 38 11.42 -4.93 -4.35
CA GLN A 38 11.46 -5.56 -3.03
C GLN A 38 10.24 -6.45 -2.77
N THR A 39 9.03 -5.95 -3.09
CA THR A 39 7.80 -6.71 -2.87
C THR A 39 7.77 -7.97 -3.73
N MET A 40 8.19 -7.88 -4.99
CA MET A 40 8.21 -9.04 -5.89
C MET A 40 9.29 -10.05 -5.51
N ARG A 41 10.44 -9.61 -4.97
CA ARG A 41 11.49 -10.53 -4.46
C ARG A 41 11.02 -11.41 -3.30
N MET A 42 10.06 -10.96 -2.49
CA MET A 42 9.49 -11.75 -1.40
C MET A 42 8.62 -12.92 -1.92
N VAL A 43 8.25 -12.90 -3.19
CA VAL A 43 7.45 -13.95 -3.84
C VAL A 43 8.38 -14.82 -4.68
N LYS A 44 8.58 -16.08 -4.27
CA LYS A 44 9.54 -17.00 -4.90
C LYS A 44 9.26 -17.26 -6.39
N SER A 45 7.99 -17.31 -6.79
CA SER A 45 7.58 -17.51 -8.18
C SER A 45 6.24 -16.83 -8.43
N TYR A 46 6.21 -15.90 -9.38
CA TYR A 46 4.98 -15.24 -9.83
C TYR A 46 5.03 -15.07 -11.35
N ALA A 47 4.21 -15.82 -12.06
CA ALA A 47 4.25 -15.92 -13.53
C ALA A 47 4.04 -14.58 -14.26
N ARG A 48 3.43 -13.60 -13.59
CA ARG A 48 3.13 -12.28 -14.17
C ARG A 48 4.03 -11.15 -13.62
N ALA A 49 5.11 -11.51 -12.89
CA ALA A 49 6.03 -10.54 -12.30
C ALA A 49 6.55 -9.53 -13.33
N ASN A 50 6.94 -10.01 -14.52
CA ASN A 50 7.48 -9.19 -15.59
C ASN A 50 6.46 -8.17 -16.13
N LEU A 51 5.19 -8.54 -16.19
CA LEU A 51 4.12 -7.60 -16.57
C LEU A 51 3.93 -6.52 -15.49
N VAL A 52 3.99 -6.90 -14.21
CA VAL A 52 3.90 -5.94 -13.09
C VAL A 52 5.04 -4.91 -13.15
N LEU A 53 6.27 -5.34 -13.42
CA LEU A 53 7.40 -4.41 -13.60
C LEU A 53 7.21 -3.53 -14.85
N GLY A 54 6.72 -4.09 -15.94
CA GLY A 54 6.38 -3.35 -17.16
C GLY A 54 5.40 -2.20 -16.88
N TYR A 55 4.35 -2.47 -16.09
CA TYR A 55 3.41 -1.45 -15.63
C TYR A 55 4.00 -0.48 -14.62
N ALA A 56 4.91 -0.92 -13.76
CA ALA A 56 5.60 -0.04 -12.81
C ALA A 56 6.44 1.02 -13.52
N VAL A 57 7.26 0.63 -14.52
CA VAL A 57 8.06 1.58 -15.28
C VAL A 57 7.21 2.49 -16.17
N ALA A 58 6.08 1.98 -16.72
CA ALA A 58 5.13 2.79 -17.47
C ALA A 58 4.42 3.82 -16.56
N ALA A 59 4.00 3.44 -15.36
CA ALA A 59 3.42 4.35 -14.38
C ALA A 59 4.44 5.40 -13.89
N ALA A 60 5.71 5.02 -13.73
CA ALA A 60 6.77 5.96 -13.40
C ALA A 60 6.98 6.98 -14.52
N ALA A 61 6.98 6.56 -15.78
CA ALA A 61 7.03 7.47 -16.93
C ALA A 61 5.81 8.41 -16.99
N ALA A 62 4.62 7.87 -16.73
CA ALA A 62 3.36 8.65 -16.69
C ALA A 62 3.36 9.72 -15.59
N LEU A 63 3.98 9.44 -14.44
CA LEU A 63 4.08 10.38 -13.32
C LEU A 63 5.24 11.39 -13.47
N SER A 64 6.13 11.19 -14.45
CA SER A 64 7.27 12.06 -14.74
C SER A 64 6.95 13.12 -15.77
N LEU A 65 5.94 12.90 -16.62
CA LEU A 65 5.60 13.74 -17.75
C LEU A 65 4.17 14.30 -17.62
N SER A 66 3.87 15.30 -18.45
CA SER A 66 2.52 15.87 -18.50
C SER A 66 1.49 14.85 -18.98
N ASN A 67 0.25 14.98 -18.52
CA ASN A 67 -0.85 14.11 -18.90
C ASN A 67 -1.06 14.15 -20.44
N PRO A 68 -0.99 12.99 -21.11
CA PRO A 68 -1.08 12.93 -22.58
C PRO A 68 -2.50 13.10 -23.13
N PHE A 69 -3.53 12.95 -22.29
CA PHE A 69 -4.91 13.18 -22.71
C PHE A 69 -5.14 14.67 -22.99
N VAL A 70 -5.73 14.97 -24.15
CA VAL A 70 -6.13 16.34 -24.48
C VAL A 70 -7.17 16.81 -23.48
N MET A 71 -6.72 17.66 -22.55
CA MET A 71 -7.58 18.34 -21.60
C MET A 71 -7.83 19.75 -22.11
N GLU A 72 -9.07 20.18 -22.04
CA GLU A 72 -9.35 21.58 -22.32
C GLU A 72 -8.62 22.44 -21.27
N LEU A 73 -7.78 23.36 -21.73
CA LEU A 73 -7.30 24.45 -20.91
C LEU A 73 -8.53 25.29 -20.54
N GLU A 74 -9.11 25.06 -19.36
CA GLU A 74 -10.03 26.00 -18.74
C GLU A 74 -9.28 27.31 -18.54
N GLY A 75 -9.56 28.28 -19.38
CA GLY A 75 -9.20 29.68 -19.11
C GLY A 75 -8.02 30.26 -19.87
N ARG A 76 -8.06 30.29 -21.19
CA ARG A 76 -7.78 31.54 -21.88
C ARG A 76 -9.13 32.19 -22.18
N HIS A 77 -9.74 32.74 -21.13
CA HIS A 77 -10.54 33.96 -21.36
C HIS A 77 -9.55 35.01 -21.82
N THR A 78 -9.46 35.20 -23.13
CA THR A 78 -9.14 36.55 -23.65
C THR A 78 -10.11 37.45 -22.92
N ASN A 79 -9.57 38.35 -22.08
CA ASN A 79 -10.29 39.45 -21.49
C ASN A 79 -11.02 40.18 -22.65
N LYS A 80 -12.33 39.99 -22.72
CA LYS A 80 -13.20 40.74 -23.59
C LYS A 80 -13.61 42.09 -22.96
N ASP A 81 -12.94 42.45 -21.87
CA ASP A 81 -13.33 43.69 -21.13
C ASP A 81 -12.46 44.90 -21.47
N ASP A 82 -11.56 44.83 -22.48
CA ASP A 82 -10.71 45.97 -22.86
C ASP A 82 -10.81 46.38 -24.35
N ILE A 83 -11.94 46.17 -25.02
CA ILE A 83 -12.19 46.81 -26.32
C ILE A 83 -13.69 47.12 -26.41
N GLU A 84 -14.15 48.13 -25.69
CA GLU A 84 -15.22 49.02 -26.12
C GLU A 84 -14.57 50.29 -26.57
N GLN A 85 -14.36 50.40 -27.85
CA GLN A 85 -14.58 51.57 -28.69
C GLN A 85 -13.94 51.34 -30.06
N ASP A 86 -14.80 51.53 -31.01
CA ASP A 86 -14.67 51.90 -32.39
C ASP A 86 -14.89 50.83 -33.48
N GLU A 87 -15.92 51.18 -34.23
CA GLU A 87 -16.20 51.06 -35.65
C GLU A 87 -16.84 49.78 -36.21
N LYS A 88 -18.07 50.04 -36.61
CA LYS A 88 -18.91 49.32 -37.59
C LYS A 88 -18.16 49.11 -38.88
N SER A 89 -18.05 47.86 -39.34
CA SER A 89 -18.15 47.56 -40.78
C SER A 89 -18.22 46.04 -40.98
N GLY A 90 -19.24 45.53 -41.52
CA GLY A 90 -19.53 44.59 -42.60
C GLY A 90 -18.67 43.30 -42.76
N THR A 91 -18.42 42.44 -41.72
CA THR A 91 -17.90 41.09 -41.90
C THR A 91 -18.43 40.08 -40.87
N LEU A 92 -19.68 40.27 -40.46
CA LEU A 92 -20.30 39.65 -39.29
C LEU A 92 -20.72 38.19 -39.46
N ASP A 93 -20.79 37.65 -40.71
CA ASP A 93 -21.33 36.30 -40.92
C ASP A 93 -20.24 35.22 -41.03
N SER A 94 -19.07 35.53 -41.60
CA SER A 94 -17.96 34.55 -41.70
C SER A 94 -17.29 34.25 -40.38
N GLU A 95 -17.11 35.25 -39.52
CA GLU A 95 -16.53 35.08 -38.16
C GLU A 95 -17.47 34.25 -37.24
N LYS A 96 -18.78 34.47 -37.33
CA LYS A 96 -19.78 33.68 -36.60
C LYS A 96 -19.84 32.23 -37.07
N VAL A 97 -19.63 31.95 -38.36
CA VAL A 97 -19.59 30.59 -38.92
C VAL A 97 -18.32 29.88 -38.47
N ILE A 98 -17.17 30.55 -38.48
CA ILE A 98 -15.88 30.01 -38.06
C ILE A 98 -15.94 29.69 -36.54
N ASP A 99 -16.46 30.59 -35.71
CA ASP A 99 -16.61 30.38 -34.27
C ASP A 99 -17.57 29.22 -33.97
N LYS A 100 -18.63 29.06 -34.74
CA LYS A 100 -19.58 27.94 -34.63
C LYS A 100 -18.96 26.59 -35.01
N GLN A 101 -18.14 26.55 -36.05
CA GLN A 101 -17.41 25.36 -36.50
C GLN A 101 -16.33 24.96 -35.47
N GLU A 102 -15.62 25.95 -34.92
CA GLU A 102 -14.60 25.69 -33.90
C GLU A 102 -15.21 25.18 -32.59
N LYS A 103 -16.33 25.75 -32.16
CA LYS A 103 -17.11 25.25 -31.01
C LYS A 103 -17.59 23.80 -31.22
N LEU A 104 -18.05 23.47 -32.42
CA LEU A 104 -18.46 22.11 -32.76
C LEU A 104 -17.28 21.12 -32.78
N ARG A 105 -16.13 21.53 -33.33
CA ARG A 105 -14.88 20.76 -33.32
C ARG A 105 -14.40 20.51 -31.88
N ARG A 106 -14.40 21.53 -31.03
CA ARG A 106 -14.04 21.40 -29.59
C ARG A 106 -15.01 20.45 -28.86
N LYS A 107 -16.31 20.52 -29.16
CA LYS A 107 -17.29 19.60 -28.56
C LYS A 107 -17.05 18.15 -28.97
N LYS A 108 -16.76 17.90 -30.24
CA LYS A 108 -16.42 16.55 -30.75
C LYS A 108 -15.14 16.01 -30.09
N LEU A 109 -14.12 16.85 -29.99
CA LEU A 109 -12.85 16.46 -29.36
C LEU A 109 -13.04 16.10 -27.86
N LYS A 110 -13.86 16.85 -27.15
CA LYS A 110 -14.26 16.54 -25.76
C LYS A 110 -14.95 15.19 -25.65
N GLU A 111 -15.86 14.88 -26.53
CA GLU A 111 -16.59 13.61 -26.51
C GLU A 111 -15.63 12.43 -26.80
N ILE A 112 -14.76 12.56 -27.80
CA ILE A 112 -13.73 11.57 -28.09
C ILE A 112 -12.82 11.39 -26.87
N ALA A 113 -12.31 12.47 -26.26
CA ALA A 113 -11.44 12.41 -25.09
C ALA A 113 -12.13 11.71 -23.90
N LYS A 114 -13.42 11.94 -23.70
CA LYS A 114 -14.21 11.29 -22.65
C LYS A 114 -14.35 9.79 -22.87
N VAL A 115 -14.71 9.39 -24.11
CA VAL A 115 -14.87 7.98 -24.50
C VAL A 115 -13.53 7.24 -24.41
N SER A 116 -12.48 7.84 -24.96
CA SER A 116 -11.11 7.29 -24.93
C SER A 116 -10.62 7.08 -23.50
N ARG A 117 -10.82 8.08 -22.64
CA ARG A 117 -10.42 7.98 -21.24
C ARG A 117 -11.15 6.84 -20.52
N ALA A 118 -12.45 6.68 -20.77
CA ALA A 118 -13.22 5.56 -20.24
C ALA A 118 -12.69 4.19 -20.69
N LYS A 119 -12.22 4.09 -21.95
CA LYS A 119 -11.61 2.88 -22.52
C LYS A 119 -10.34 2.43 -21.79
N PHE A 120 -9.49 3.36 -21.35
CA PHE A 120 -8.24 3.07 -20.67
C PHE A 120 -8.34 3.18 -19.15
N SER A 121 -9.49 3.61 -18.63
CA SER A 121 -9.67 3.97 -17.22
C SER A 121 -9.32 2.82 -16.27
N ASN A 122 -8.45 3.11 -15.34
CA ASN A 122 -8.25 2.32 -14.13
C ASN A 122 -8.90 3.07 -12.95
N PRO A 123 -9.89 2.50 -12.26
CA PRO A 123 -10.67 3.23 -11.24
C PRO A 123 -9.86 3.58 -9.99
N SER A 124 -8.66 3.06 -9.84
CA SER A 124 -7.80 3.28 -8.67
C SER A 124 -6.65 4.25 -8.91
N SER A 125 -6.27 4.54 -10.20
CA SER A 125 -5.07 5.33 -10.47
C SER A 125 -5.05 5.99 -11.84
N ASP A 126 -4.76 7.29 -11.86
CA ASP A 126 -4.49 8.04 -13.10
C ASP A 126 -3.22 7.54 -13.79
N ALA A 127 -2.18 7.18 -13.00
CA ALA A 127 -0.93 6.65 -13.54
C ALA A 127 -1.13 5.32 -14.26
N LEU A 128 -1.96 4.42 -13.70
CA LEU A 128 -2.29 3.14 -14.34
C LEU A 128 -3.20 3.33 -15.56
N THR A 129 -4.07 4.34 -15.56
CA THR A 129 -4.87 4.74 -16.73
C THR A 129 -3.96 5.16 -17.88
N ILE A 130 -2.97 6.02 -17.63
CA ILE A 130 -2.00 6.46 -18.63
C ILE A 130 -1.09 5.29 -19.07
N ALA A 131 -0.63 4.45 -18.14
CA ALA A 131 0.17 3.26 -18.46
C ALA A 131 -0.57 2.30 -19.41
N ARG A 132 -1.88 2.13 -19.20
CA ARG A 132 -2.73 1.36 -20.13
C ARG A 132 -2.82 1.99 -21.52
N ALA A 133 -3.02 3.30 -21.59
CA ALA A 133 -3.03 4.02 -22.85
C ALA A 133 -1.68 3.91 -23.58
N LEU A 134 -0.57 3.99 -22.83
CA LEU A 134 0.79 3.83 -23.34
C LEU A 134 1.03 2.42 -23.92
N GLN A 135 0.56 1.38 -23.21
CA GLN A 135 0.64 0.02 -23.73
C GLN A 135 -0.09 -0.12 -25.06
N CYS A 136 -1.32 0.38 -25.16
CA CYS A 136 -2.10 0.34 -26.39
C CYS A 136 -1.44 1.17 -27.51
N PHE A 137 -0.83 2.30 -27.18
CA PHE A 137 -0.08 3.14 -28.11
C PHE A 137 1.13 2.40 -28.72
N GLU A 138 1.96 1.77 -27.88
CA GLU A 138 3.14 1.02 -28.33
C GLU A 138 2.81 -0.23 -29.17
N LEU A 139 1.58 -0.72 -29.05
CA LEU A 139 1.09 -1.88 -29.80
C LEU A 139 0.27 -1.50 -31.04
N SER A 140 0.01 -0.20 -31.24
CA SER A 140 -0.73 0.28 -32.42
C SER A 140 0.13 0.21 -33.69
N GLY A 141 -0.50 -0.13 -34.80
CA GLY A 141 0.17 -0.14 -36.12
C GLY A 141 0.47 1.26 -36.67
N SER A 142 -0.30 2.27 -36.20
CA SER A 142 -0.17 3.68 -36.62
C SER A 142 -0.27 4.58 -35.39
N PRO A 143 0.85 5.03 -34.82
CA PRO A 143 0.88 5.92 -33.64
C PRO A 143 0.09 7.22 -33.85
N VAL A 144 0.15 7.80 -35.04
CA VAL A 144 -0.54 9.06 -35.38
C VAL A 144 -2.06 8.88 -35.36
N GLU A 145 -2.57 7.84 -36.04
CA GLU A 145 -4.00 7.53 -36.08
C GLU A 145 -4.51 7.18 -34.67
N PHE A 146 -3.76 6.33 -33.95
CA PHE A 146 -4.11 5.98 -32.56
C PHE A 146 -4.29 7.22 -31.68
N CYS A 147 -3.36 8.17 -31.75
CA CYS A 147 -3.45 9.41 -30.97
C CYS A 147 -4.63 10.28 -31.38
N ASN A 148 -4.91 10.41 -32.67
CA ASN A 148 -6.05 11.17 -33.20
C ASN A 148 -7.38 10.55 -32.73
N ASP A 149 -7.53 9.23 -32.86
CA ASP A 149 -8.74 8.49 -32.52
C ASP A 149 -9.02 8.49 -31.01
N ASN A 150 -7.98 8.64 -30.20
CA ASN A 150 -8.08 8.59 -28.74
C ASN A 150 -7.85 9.96 -28.06
N ALA A 151 -7.78 11.06 -28.82
CA ALA A 151 -7.53 12.41 -28.30
C ALA A 151 -6.30 12.46 -27.36
N LEU A 152 -5.18 11.92 -27.83
CA LEU A 152 -3.89 11.89 -27.13
C LEU A 152 -2.88 12.81 -27.83
N HIS A 153 -1.98 13.41 -27.07
CA HIS A 153 -0.85 14.17 -27.61
C HIS A 153 0.26 13.20 -28.08
N LEU A 154 0.48 13.12 -29.38
CA LEU A 154 1.47 12.22 -29.99
C LEU A 154 2.86 12.39 -29.35
N LYS A 155 3.35 13.62 -29.31
CA LYS A 155 4.68 13.93 -28.75
C LYS A 155 4.82 13.45 -27.29
N SER A 156 3.81 13.68 -26.44
CA SER A 156 3.80 13.21 -25.07
C SER A 156 3.82 11.68 -24.97
N MET A 157 3.11 10.99 -25.85
CA MET A 157 3.10 9.51 -25.88
C MET A 157 4.46 8.95 -26.32
N GLU A 158 5.10 9.57 -27.32
CA GLU A 158 6.46 9.20 -27.79
C GLU A 158 7.51 9.43 -26.68
N GLU A 159 7.46 10.57 -26.01
CA GLU A 159 8.35 10.88 -24.88
C GLU A 159 8.16 9.88 -23.74
N MET A 160 6.90 9.52 -23.39
CA MET A 160 6.62 8.50 -22.36
C MET A 160 7.14 7.12 -22.77
N SER A 161 6.95 6.72 -24.03
CA SER A 161 7.44 5.45 -24.54
C SER A 161 8.97 5.37 -24.43
N ASN A 162 9.67 6.43 -24.83
CA ASN A 162 11.12 6.50 -24.73
C ASN A 162 11.57 6.47 -23.26
N LEU A 163 10.93 7.25 -22.38
CA LEU A 163 11.26 7.26 -20.96
C LEU A 163 10.99 5.90 -20.31
N ARG A 164 9.88 5.22 -20.63
CA ARG A 164 9.59 3.87 -20.14
C ARG A 164 10.74 2.90 -20.45
N ARG A 165 11.23 2.90 -21.70
CA ARG A 165 12.34 2.03 -22.12
C ARG A 165 13.64 2.37 -21.39
N GLN A 166 13.94 3.65 -21.23
CA GLN A 166 15.11 4.10 -20.47
C GLN A 166 15.02 3.67 -19.00
N LEU A 167 13.85 3.84 -18.34
CA LEU A 167 13.64 3.40 -16.96
C LEU A 167 13.78 1.88 -16.82
N LEU A 168 13.30 1.12 -17.80
CA LEU A 168 13.48 -0.33 -17.80
C LEU A 168 14.96 -0.71 -17.88
N GLN A 169 15.73 -0.08 -18.76
CA GLN A 169 17.18 -0.32 -18.85
C GLN A 169 17.89 0.00 -17.53
N LEU A 170 17.56 1.13 -16.90
CA LEU A 170 18.11 1.51 -15.61
C LEU A 170 17.89 0.47 -14.51
N VAL A 171 16.75 -0.23 -14.49
CA VAL A 171 16.48 -1.30 -13.50
C VAL A 171 17.48 -2.45 -13.64
N PHE A 172 18.04 -2.67 -14.82
CA PHE A 172 18.97 -3.77 -15.12
C PHE A 172 20.46 -3.35 -15.19
N GLU A 173 20.77 -2.06 -15.08
CA GLU A 173 22.16 -1.61 -15.07
C GLU A 173 22.95 -2.22 -13.92
N LYS A 174 24.04 -2.90 -14.25
CA LYS A 174 24.88 -3.63 -13.27
C LYS A 174 25.47 -2.75 -12.16
N GLY A 175 25.63 -1.46 -12.41
CA GLY A 175 26.10 -0.49 -11.40
C GLY A 175 25.09 -0.26 -10.26
N LEU A 176 23.82 -0.54 -10.48
CA LEU A 176 22.74 -0.45 -9.48
C LEU A 176 22.66 -1.70 -8.61
N CYS A 177 23.17 -2.84 -9.11
CA CYS A 177 23.21 -4.13 -8.43
C CYS A 177 24.43 -4.31 -7.50
N GLY A 178 25.12 -3.22 -7.07
CA GLY A 178 26.25 -3.34 -6.14
C GLY A 178 25.82 -3.95 -4.82
N THR A 179 26.63 -4.75 -4.21
CA THR A 179 26.66 -5.45 -2.91
C THR A 179 25.35 -5.64 -2.10
N GLU A 180 24.28 -4.93 -2.36
CA GLU A 180 22.97 -5.10 -1.72
C GLU A 180 22.04 -5.89 -2.65
N GLN A 181 22.10 -7.22 -2.58
CA GLN A 181 21.30 -8.17 -3.39
C GLN A 181 19.78 -7.95 -3.32
N ASP A 182 19.29 -7.18 -2.35
CA ASP A 182 17.86 -6.98 -2.07
C ASP A 182 17.13 -6.06 -3.05
N PHE A 183 17.84 -5.39 -3.95
CA PHE A 183 17.24 -4.41 -4.88
C PHE A 183 17.40 -4.78 -6.36
N SER A 184 17.84 -5.99 -6.68
CA SER A 184 17.94 -6.48 -8.05
C SER A 184 16.65 -7.19 -8.48
N TRP A 185 16.27 -7.08 -9.77
CA TRP A 185 15.18 -7.88 -10.33
C TRP A 185 15.61 -9.33 -10.53
N ILE A 186 14.75 -10.29 -10.18
CA ILE A 186 15.09 -11.74 -10.20
C ILE A 186 14.11 -12.58 -11.02
N HIS A 187 13.04 -12.00 -11.60
CA HIS A 187 11.98 -12.75 -12.25
C HIS A 187 12.09 -12.80 -13.78
N GLY A 188 13.18 -12.28 -14.36
CA GLY A 188 13.39 -12.30 -15.82
C GLY A 188 14.36 -11.23 -16.28
N THR A 189 14.54 -11.16 -17.60
CA THR A 189 15.39 -10.23 -18.31
C THR A 189 14.58 -9.02 -18.83
N PRO A 190 15.23 -7.96 -19.35
CA PRO A 190 14.53 -6.88 -20.05
C PRO A 190 13.64 -7.36 -21.19
N GLU A 191 14.12 -8.37 -21.94
CA GLU A 191 13.39 -8.97 -23.06
C GLU A 191 12.12 -9.70 -22.59
N ASP A 192 12.18 -10.40 -21.45
CA ASP A 192 11.02 -11.07 -20.86
C ASP A 192 9.95 -10.04 -20.44
N ILE A 193 10.37 -8.87 -19.94
CA ILE A 193 9.45 -7.80 -19.55
C ILE A 193 8.80 -7.18 -20.79
N GLU A 194 9.59 -6.90 -21.85
CA GLU A 194 9.05 -6.39 -23.10
C GLU A 194 8.11 -7.40 -23.77
N HIS A 195 8.43 -8.68 -23.68
CA HIS A 195 7.53 -9.73 -24.16
C HIS A 195 6.21 -9.75 -23.38
N ALA A 196 6.27 -9.76 -22.03
CA ALA A 196 5.10 -9.73 -21.18
C ALA A 196 4.24 -8.48 -21.42
N TRP A 197 4.87 -7.33 -21.64
CA TRP A 197 4.23 -6.07 -21.98
C TRP A 197 3.42 -6.14 -23.28
N ARG A 198 3.93 -6.82 -24.30
CA ARG A 198 3.31 -6.96 -25.62
C ARG A 198 2.20 -8.00 -25.66
N VAL A 199 2.36 -9.13 -24.96
CA VAL A 199 1.42 -10.26 -25.03
C VAL A 199 0.12 -10.00 -24.26
N SER A 200 0.13 -9.10 -23.26
CA SER A 200 -1.01 -8.87 -22.35
C SER A 200 -2.11 -7.96 -22.90
N PHE A 201 -2.15 -7.74 -24.23
CA PHE A 201 -3.00 -6.73 -24.87
C PHE A 201 -4.52 -6.99 -24.77
N ASN A 202 -4.99 -8.23 -24.81
CA ASN A 202 -6.41 -8.55 -25.06
C ASN A 202 -7.29 -8.74 -23.81
N LYS A 203 -6.78 -8.51 -22.59
CA LYS A 203 -7.53 -8.70 -21.32
C LYS A 203 -7.30 -7.51 -20.39
N PRO A 204 -8.13 -7.32 -19.34
CA PRO A 204 -7.73 -6.42 -18.25
C PRO A 204 -6.30 -6.77 -17.87
N PRO A 205 -5.33 -5.86 -18.08
CA PRO A 205 -3.93 -6.28 -18.10
C PRO A 205 -3.43 -6.65 -16.73
N LEU A 206 -4.00 -6.05 -15.70
CA LEU A 206 -3.62 -6.26 -14.30
C LEU A 206 -4.74 -6.96 -13.53
N LEU A 207 -4.34 -7.80 -12.59
CA LEU A 207 -5.22 -8.36 -11.57
C LEU A 207 -5.34 -7.35 -10.41
N LEU A 208 -6.39 -7.47 -9.61
CA LEU A 208 -6.64 -6.57 -8.50
C LEU A 208 -5.47 -6.50 -7.50
N ASN A 209 -4.85 -7.63 -7.18
CA ASN A 209 -3.68 -7.68 -6.31
C ASN A 209 -2.42 -7.02 -6.93
N GLU A 210 -2.29 -7.05 -8.27
CA GLU A 210 -1.22 -6.38 -9.01
C GLU A 210 -1.43 -4.85 -9.00
N GLU A 211 -2.66 -4.40 -9.21
CA GLU A 211 -3.04 -3.00 -9.08
C GLU A 211 -2.79 -2.47 -7.66
N GLU A 212 -3.16 -3.26 -6.64
CA GLU A 212 -2.89 -2.92 -5.24
C GLU A 212 -1.40 -2.81 -4.94
N LEU A 213 -0.57 -3.72 -5.47
CA LEU A 213 0.89 -3.66 -5.33
C LEU A 213 1.44 -2.38 -5.95
N LEU A 214 1.02 -2.04 -7.17
CA LEU A 214 1.44 -0.82 -7.85
C LEU A 214 0.94 0.43 -7.11
N GLY A 215 -0.27 0.42 -6.59
CA GLY A 215 -0.82 1.47 -5.74
C GLY A 215 -0.01 1.67 -4.45
N GLN A 216 0.42 0.59 -3.79
CA GLN A 216 1.32 0.64 -2.64
C GLN A 216 2.68 1.26 -3.01
N ALA A 217 3.23 0.90 -4.15
CA ALA A 217 4.49 1.45 -4.61
C ALA A 217 4.40 2.95 -4.93
N ILE A 218 3.32 3.39 -5.58
CA ILE A 218 3.04 4.81 -5.80
C ILE A 218 2.89 5.53 -4.47
N CYS A 219 2.13 4.96 -3.52
CA CYS A 219 1.99 5.51 -2.17
C CYS A 219 3.36 5.70 -1.49
N ALA A 220 4.26 4.73 -1.59
CA ALA A 220 5.61 4.84 -1.03
C ALA A 220 6.43 6.00 -1.63
N GLY A 221 6.30 6.26 -2.93
CA GLY A 221 7.00 7.36 -3.62
C GLY A 221 6.43 8.75 -3.32
N TRP A 222 5.15 8.83 -2.96
CA TRP A 222 4.45 10.09 -2.71
C TRP A 222 3.84 10.17 -1.30
N ALA A 223 4.45 9.52 -0.31
CA ALA A 223 3.95 9.40 1.05
C ALA A 223 3.66 10.75 1.74
N ASP A 224 4.42 11.79 1.42
CA ASP A 224 4.21 13.16 1.92
C ASP A 224 3.13 13.95 1.15
N ARG A 225 2.62 13.39 0.04
CA ARG A 225 1.55 13.97 -0.78
C ARG A 225 0.24 13.19 -0.65
N VAL A 226 -0.02 12.69 0.54
CA VAL A 226 -1.30 12.07 0.90
C VAL A 226 -2.33 13.14 1.16
N ALA A 227 -3.55 12.93 0.69
CA ALA A 227 -4.69 13.77 1.01
C ALA A 227 -5.87 12.92 1.50
N LYS A 228 -6.57 13.46 2.51
CA LYS A 228 -7.77 12.85 3.12
C LYS A 228 -9.01 13.61 2.69
N ARG A 229 -10.06 12.87 2.29
CA ARG A 229 -11.35 13.46 1.87
C ARG A 229 -12.00 14.20 3.02
N ILE A 230 -12.42 15.45 2.75
CA ILE A 230 -13.22 16.24 3.68
C ILE A 230 -14.69 15.88 3.47
N ARG A 231 -15.29 15.25 4.47
CA ARG A 231 -16.73 14.98 4.51
C ARG A 231 -17.42 16.24 5.03
N GLY A 232 -17.94 17.09 4.15
CA GLY A 232 -18.70 18.27 4.55
C GLY A 232 -20.15 17.91 4.88
N VAL A 233 -20.67 18.39 5.99
CA VAL A 233 -22.11 18.51 6.24
C VAL A 233 -22.60 19.74 5.45
N SER A 234 -22.63 19.63 4.13
CA SER A 234 -23.26 20.66 3.30
C SER A 234 -24.70 20.23 3.10
N ARG A 235 -25.64 20.90 3.76
CA ARG A 235 -27.05 20.90 3.30
C ARG A 235 -27.01 21.42 1.86
N PRO A 236 -27.60 20.72 0.88
CA PRO A 236 -27.76 21.27 -0.46
C PRO A 236 -28.66 22.51 -0.32
N SER A 237 -28.11 23.68 -0.59
CA SER A 237 -28.95 24.84 -0.86
C SER A 237 -29.64 24.58 -2.19
N GLU A 238 -30.96 24.56 -2.19
CA GLU A 238 -31.79 24.49 -3.39
C GLU A 238 -31.39 25.64 -4.33
N GLY A 239 -30.64 25.33 -5.37
CA GLY A 239 -30.24 26.29 -6.40
C GLY A 239 -28.91 26.03 -7.08
N ASP A 240 -27.99 25.26 -6.52
CA ASP A 240 -26.65 25.06 -7.09
C ASP A 240 -26.46 23.64 -7.62
N GLN A 241 -26.99 23.37 -8.84
CA GLN A 241 -26.80 22.11 -9.59
C GLN A 241 -25.41 21.98 -10.21
N LYS A 242 -24.42 22.80 -9.85
CA LYS A 242 -23.03 22.62 -10.27
C LYS A 242 -22.40 21.57 -9.39
N ALA A 243 -22.01 20.45 -10.00
CA ALA A 243 -21.28 19.36 -9.37
C ALA A 243 -20.10 19.93 -8.55
N HIS A 244 -20.24 19.95 -7.22
CA HIS A 244 -19.19 20.46 -6.34
C HIS A 244 -17.97 19.57 -6.43
N ALA A 245 -16.82 20.12 -6.82
CA ALA A 245 -15.55 19.40 -6.84
C ALA A 245 -15.27 18.82 -5.46
N VAL A 246 -14.90 17.53 -5.41
CA VAL A 246 -14.64 16.83 -4.14
C VAL A 246 -13.42 17.44 -3.46
N ARG A 247 -13.59 17.79 -2.18
CA ARG A 247 -12.58 18.48 -1.36
C ARG A 247 -11.74 17.49 -0.56
N TYR A 248 -10.44 17.79 -0.49
CA TYR A 248 -9.48 17.03 0.28
C TYR A 248 -8.61 17.97 1.13
N GLN A 249 -8.15 17.47 2.26
CA GLN A 249 -7.09 18.08 3.05
C GLN A 249 -5.78 17.36 2.72
N SER A 250 -4.78 18.10 2.26
CA SER A 250 -3.46 17.56 2.00
C SER A 250 -2.64 17.43 3.28
N CYS A 251 -1.80 16.41 3.37
CA CYS A 251 -0.90 16.19 4.50
C CYS A 251 0.06 17.36 4.75
N MET A 252 0.65 17.91 3.68
CA MET A 252 1.72 18.91 3.79
C MET A 252 1.31 20.31 3.38
N VAL A 253 0.12 20.50 2.83
CA VAL A 253 -0.40 21.78 2.39
C VAL A 253 -1.55 22.19 3.28
N LYS A 254 -1.52 23.42 3.79
CA LYS A 254 -2.58 23.92 4.69
C LYS A 254 -3.92 24.17 3.98
N GLU A 255 -3.86 24.48 2.68
CA GLU A 255 -5.02 24.77 1.87
C GLU A 255 -5.81 23.53 1.49
N THR A 256 -7.13 23.71 1.31
CA THR A 256 -8.00 22.67 0.75
C THR A 256 -7.64 22.45 -0.72
N VAL A 257 -7.40 21.19 -1.08
CA VAL A 257 -7.11 20.77 -2.45
C VAL A 257 -8.31 20.03 -3.05
N PHE A 258 -8.40 20.00 -4.36
CA PHE A 258 -9.58 19.50 -5.07
C PHE A 258 -9.23 18.34 -6.00
N LEU A 259 -10.11 17.35 -6.02
CA LEU A 259 -10.04 16.27 -7.00
C LEU A 259 -10.60 16.75 -8.32
N HIS A 260 -9.79 16.63 -9.38
CA HIS A 260 -10.24 17.05 -10.72
C HIS A 260 -11.25 16.03 -11.27
N HIS A 261 -12.32 16.52 -11.89
CA HIS A 261 -13.39 15.66 -12.44
C HIS A 261 -12.93 14.73 -13.56
N TRP A 262 -11.81 15.03 -14.21
CA TRP A 262 -11.17 14.17 -15.20
C TRP A 262 -10.29 13.07 -14.60
N SER A 263 -10.05 13.06 -13.31
CA SER A 263 -9.31 11.97 -12.67
C SER A 263 -10.11 10.68 -12.75
N SER A 264 -9.44 9.55 -13.03
CA SER A 264 -10.05 8.23 -13.07
C SER A 264 -10.67 7.80 -11.74
N VAL A 265 -10.15 8.34 -10.63
CA VAL A 265 -10.67 8.08 -9.28
C VAL A 265 -11.81 9.02 -8.86
N SER A 266 -12.24 9.94 -9.75
CA SER A 266 -13.28 10.94 -9.41
C SER A 266 -14.63 10.34 -9.05
N SER A 267 -15.01 9.22 -9.66
CA SER A 267 -16.27 8.51 -9.39
C SER A 267 -16.29 7.84 -8.02
N SER A 268 -15.16 7.27 -7.59
CA SER A 268 -15.03 6.60 -6.30
C SER A 268 -14.76 7.58 -5.16
N ALA A 269 -14.09 8.70 -5.46
CA ALA A 269 -13.65 9.72 -4.51
C ALA A 269 -13.19 9.11 -3.17
N PRO A 270 -12.08 8.35 -3.16
CA PRO A 270 -11.64 7.55 -2.02
C PRO A 270 -11.35 8.40 -0.78
N GLU A 271 -11.35 7.79 0.40
CA GLU A 271 -11.06 8.50 1.65
C GLU A 271 -9.63 9.05 1.66
N PHE A 272 -8.66 8.23 1.26
CA PHE A 272 -7.27 8.62 1.11
C PHE A 272 -6.81 8.46 -0.33
N LEU A 273 -5.98 9.38 -0.76
CA LEU A 273 -5.29 9.32 -2.04
C LEU A 273 -3.91 9.96 -1.95
N VAL A 274 -3.05 9.66 -2.91
CA VAL A 274 -1.81 10.38 -3.19
C VAL A 274 -1.93 11.09 -4.53
N TYR A 275 -1.18 12.18 -4.68
CA TYR A 275 -1.12 12.95 -5.92
C TYR A 275 0.32 13.26 -6.33
N SER A 276 0.59 13.35 -7.62
CA SER A 276 1.93 13.66 -8.12
C SER A 276 2.25 15.14 -8.03
N GLU A 277 1.28 16.01 -8.33
CA GLU A 277 1.44 17.46 -8.34
C GLU A 277 0.13 18.20 -8.08
N LEU A 278 0.25 19.48 -7.73
CA LEU A 278 -0.87 20.43 -7.63
C LEU A 278 -0.77 21.44 -8.76
N ILE A 279 -1.84 21.56 -9.53
CA ILE A 279 -1.96 22.60 -10.56
C ILE A 279 -2.86 23.69 -10.03
N GLN A 280 -2.29 24.89 -9.90
CA GLN A 280 -3.01 26.08 -9.45
C GLN A 280 -3.75 26.69 -10.63
N THR A 281 -5.07 26.63 -10.55
CA THR A 281 -5.98 27.38 -11.44
C THR A 281 -6.80 28.36 -10.56
N LYS A 282 -8.09 28.46 -10.76
CA LYS A 282 -8.97 29.14 -9.78
C LYS A 282 -8.99 28.44 -8.41
N ARG A 283 -8.63 27.15 -8.39
CA ARG A 283 -8.49 26.28 -7.22
C ARG A 283 -7.29 25.35 -7.42
N PRO A 284 -6.63 24.89 -6.35
CA PRO A 284 -5.57 23.89 -6.45
C PRO A 284 -6.14 22.51 -6.73
N TYR A 285 -5.93 21.99 -7.94
CA TYR A 285 -6.36 20.65 -8.34
C TYR A 285 -5.22 19.65 -8.26
N MET A 286 -5.53 18.47 -7.74
CA MET A 286 -4.60 17.34 -7.68
C MET A 286 -4.53 16.63 -9.04
N HIS A 287 -3.31 16.34 -9.50
CA HIS A 287 -3.01 15.57 -10.70
C HIS A 287 -2.21 14.32 -10.40
N GLY A 288 -2.29 13.31 -11.30
CA GLY A 288 -1.62 12.02 -11.12
C GLY A 288 -2.09 11.31 -9.85
N VAL A 289 -3.39 11.27 -9.66
CA VAL A 289 -4.02 10.79 -8.43
C VAL A 289 -4.08 9.27 -8.40
N THR A 290 -3.77 8.68 -7.25
CA THR A 290 -3.92 7.25 -6.98
C THR A 290 -4.62 7.04 -5.64
N SER A 291 -5.62 6.18 -5.61
CA SER A 291 -6.34 5.76 -4.40
C SER A 291 -5.39 5.03 -3.45
N VAL A 292 -5.50 5.30 -2.16
CA VAL A 292 -4.66 4.70 -1.11
C VAL A 292 -5.55 4.07 -0.04
N LYS A 293 -5.21 2.85 0.36
CA LYS A 293 -5.79 2.23 1.54
C LYS A 293 -5.04 2.71 2.79
N SER A 294 -5.75 2.97 3.87
CA SER A 294 -5.18 3.46 5.12
C SER A 294 -4.07 2.56 5.70
N GLU A 295 -4.18 1.24 5.51
CA GLU A 295 -3.18 0.25 5.94
C GLU A 295 -1.84 0.43 5.21
N TRP A 296 -1.85 0.93 3.96
CA TRP A 296 -0.63 1.19 3.20
C TRP A 296 0.20 2.33 3.79
N LEU A 297 -0.46 3.30 4.41
CA LEU A 297 0.21 4.44 5.06
C LEU A 297 1.10 3.97 6.21
N VAL A 298 0.63 3.05 7.03
CA VAL A 298 1.42 2.47 8.13
C VAL A 298 2.62 1.68 7.61
N LYS A 299 2.46 1.01 6.47
CA LYS A 299 3.50 0.15 5.87
C LYS A 299 4.56 0.96 5.11
N HIS A 300 4.13 1.93 4.30
CA HIS A 300 4.99 2.61 3.32
C HIS A 300 5.31 4.07 3.66
N ALA A 301 4.68 4.62 4.69
CA ALA A 301 4.88 5.99 5.16
C ALA A 301 5.10 6.04 6.68
N ARG A 302 5.76 5.02 7.22
CA ARG A 302 5.95 4.83 8.66
C ARG A 302 6.61 6.03 9.35
N SER A 303 7.50 6.73 8.65
CA SER A 303 8.16 7.94 9.14
C SER A 303 7.22 9.12 9.38
N LEU A 304 6.02 9.11 8.79
CA LEU A 304 4.96 10.09 8.96
C LEU A 304 3.86 9.63 9.92
N CYS A 305 3.97 8.40 10.45
CA CYS A 305 3.04 7.85 11.43
C CYS A 305 3.54 8.04 12.84
N THR A 306 2.62 8.39 13.74
CA THR A 306 2.84 8.32 15.20
C THR A 306 2.04 7.13 15.73
N PHE A 307 2.69 6.30 16.55
CA PHE A 307 2.09 5.10 17.08
C PHE A 307 1.65 5.31 18.52
N SER A 308 0.41 4.96 18.84
CA SER A 308 -0.09 4.95 20.23
C SER A 308 0.63 3.88 21.06
N GLN A 309 0.41 3.90 22.35
CA GLN A 309 0.75 2.75 23.20
C GLN A 309 -0.06 1.52 22.76
N ALA A 310 0.47 0.33 23.07
CA ALA A 310 -0.24 -0.92 22.82
C ALA A 310 -1.58 -0.92 23.56
N LEU A 311 -2.64 -1.32 22.85
CA LEU A 311 -3.97 -1.42 23.43
C LEU A 311 -4.07 -2.64 24.36
N THR A 312 -4.88 -2.51 25.41
CA THR A 312 -5.25 -3.63 26.29
C THR A 312 -6.42 -4.43 25.73
N ASP A 313 -7.26 -3.77 24.92
CA ASP A 313 -8.37 -4.37 24.16
C ASP A 313 -8.40 -3.78 22.74
N PRO A 314 -8.29 -4.60 21.69
CA PRO A 314 -8.11 -6.07 21.70
C PRO A 314 -6.78 -6.50 22.34
N LYS A 315 -6.83 -7.68 22.99
CA LYS A 315 -5.65 -8.24 23.65
C LYS A 315 -4.54 -8.56 22.65
N PRO A 316 -3.26 -8.41 23.07
CA PRO A 316 -2.14 -8.87 22.26
C PRO A 316 -2.25 -10.38 21.99
N TYR A 317 -1.65 -10.84 20.90
CA TYR A 317 -1.79 -12.22 20.45
C TYR A 317 -0.50 -12.80 19.87
N TYR A 318 -0.44 -14.11 19.83
CA TYR A 318 0.60 -14.88 19.18
C TYR A 318 0.10 -15.40 17.81
N GLU A 319 0.93 -15.27 16.79
CA GLU A 319 0.65 -15.75 15.43
C GLU A 319 1.51 -16.99 15.14
N PRO A 320 0.90 -18.21 15.10
CA PRO A 320 1.64 -19.47 14.97
C PRO A 320 2.43 -19.61 13.67
N HIS A 321 1.95 -19.04 12.55
CA HIS A 321 2.62 -19.19 11.26
C HIS A 321 3.90 -18.37 11.13
N THR A 322 3.99 -17.27 11.84
CA THR A 322 5.17 -16.38 11.85
C THR A 322 6.03 -16.57 13.08
N ASP A 323 5.55 -17.34 14.06
CA ASP A 323 6.16 -17.54 15.38
C ASP A 323 6.50 -16.22 16.08
N LYS A 324 5.54 -15.28 16.04
CA LYS A 324 5.73 -13.93 16.62
C LYS A 324 4.52 -13.49 17.43
N VAL A 325 4.77 -12.59 18.37
CA VAL A 325 3.72 -11.95 19.17
C VAL A 325 3.46 -10.54 18.68
N PHE A 326 2.19 -10.14 18.69
CA PHE A 326 1.70 -8.86 18.17
C PHE A 326 0.85 -8.14 19.21
N CYS A 327 0.90 -6.82 19.17
CA CYS A 327 -0.05 -5.94 19.87
C CYS A 327 -0.84 -5.12 18.88
N TYR A 328 -1.99 -4.62 19.32
CA TYR A 328 -2.82 -3.69 18.55
C TYR A 328 -2.51 -2.25 18.98
N ILE A 329 -2.49 -1.37 17.99
CA ILE A 329 -2.28 0.07 18.15
C ILE A 329 -3.24 0.84 17.26
N ILE A 330 -3.48 2.12 17.57
CA ILE A 330 -4.15 3.07 16.69
C ILE A 330 -3.10 4.05 16.20
N PRO A 331 -2.65 3.92 14.93
CA PRO A 331 -1.68 4.86 14.38
C PRO A 331 -2.38 6.18 14.01
N THR A 332 -1.64 7.28 14.08
CA THR A 332 -2.05 8.57 13.50
C THR A 332 -1.08 8.97 12.41
N PHE A 333 -1.57 9.64 11.36
CA PHE A 333 -0.79 9.98 10.17
C PHE A 333 -0.67 11.48 9.98
N GLY A 334 0.54 11.93 9.71
CA GLY A 334 0.88 13.29 9.32
C GLY A 334 0.66 14.35 10.40
N PRO A 335 0.90 15.63 10.08
CA PRO A 335 0.78 16.74 11.02
C PRO A 335 -0.67 17.00 11.47
N HIS A 336 -1.66 16.53 10.72
CA HIS A 336 -3.08 16.63 11.08
C HIS A 336 -3.55 15.51 12.00
N LEU A 337 -2.66 14.57 12.38
CA LEU A 337 -2.94 13.44 13.25
C LEU A 337 -4.18 12.64 12.80
N TRP A 338 -4.27 12.37 11.49
CA TRP A 338 -5.38 11.56 10.97
C TRP A 338 -5.34 10.16 11.57
N GLU A 339 -6.33 9.84 12.34
CA GLU A 339 -6.49 8.52 12.91
C GLU A 339 -6.67 7.49 11.81
N LEU A 340 -5.87 6.42 11.88
CA LEU A 340 -5.92 5.29 10.98
C LEU A 340 -6.60 4.10 11.67
N PRO A 341 -7.11 3.13 10.91
CA PRO A 341 -7.70 1.93 11.48
C PRO A 341 -6.73 1.17 12.40
N LEU A 342 -7.32 0.39 13.29
CA LEU A 342 -6.60 -0.52 14.17
C LEU A 342 -5.56 -1.31 13.40
N HIS A 343 -4.33 -1.31 13.87
CA HIS A 343 -3.20 -1.96 13.23
C HIS A 343 -2.47 -2.87 14.21
N SER A 344 -1.97 -4.02 13.74
CA SER A 344 -1.15 -4.90 14.56
C SER A 344 0.32 -4.74 14.23
N LEU A 345 1.15 -4.64 15.28
CA LEU A 345 2.60 -4.60 15.15
C LEU A 345 3.26 -5.70 15.99
N PRO A 346 4.38 -6.27 15.51
CA PRO A 346 5.16 -7.18 16.33
C PRO A 346 5.71 -6.44 17.57
N ILE A 347 5.61 -7.09 18.71
CA ILE A 347 6.11 -6.56 19.98
C ILE A 347 7.64 -6.66 19.98
N THR A 348 8.31 -5.55 20.21
CA THR A 348 9.79 -5.48 20.26
C THR A 348 10.34 -5.56 21.68
N ASP A 349 9.54 -5.17 22.69
CA ASP A 349 9.94 -5.25 24.10
C ASP A 349 9.97 -6.71 24.59
N ASN A 350 11.12 -7.15 25.09
CA ASN A 350 11.34 -8.52 25.52
C ASN A 350 10.42 -8.92 26.66
N VAL A 351 10.12 -8.02 27.60
CA VAL A 351 9.28 -8.32 28.76
C VAL A 351 7.84 -8.56 28.31
N GLN A 352 7.34 -7.70 27.46
CA GLN A 352 6.01 -7.85 26.89
C GLN A 352 5.91 -9.07 25.96
N ARG A 353 6.95 -9.36 25.16
CA ARG A 353 6.97 -10.55 24.30
C ARG A 353 6.81 -11.83 25.11
N VAL A 354 7.61 -11.99 26.17
CA VAL A 354 7.54 -13.14 27.06
C VAL A 354 6.16 -13.26 27.71
N ALA A 355 5.58 -12.16 28.19
CA ALA A 355 4.25 -12.18 28.80
C ALA A 355 3.14 -12.60 27.83
N VAL A 356 3.17 -12.08 26.60
CA VAL A 356 2.18 -12.44 25.56
C VAL A 356 2.39 -13.88 25.10
N PHE A 357 3.63 -14.35 24.99
CA PHE A 357 3.93 -15.73 24.65
C PHE A 357 3.44 -16.70 25.74
N ALA A 358 3.71 -16.40 27.02
CA ALA A 358 3.20 -17.15 28.17
C ALA A 358 1.66 -17.24 28.18
N TYR A 359 1.01 -16.11 27.95
CA TYR A 359 -0.44 -16.06 27.79
C TYR A 359 -0.92 -16.97 26.65
N ALA A 360 -0.26 -16.89 25.48
CA ALA A 360 -0.62 -17.72 24.31
C ALA A 360 -0.36 -19.22 24.53
N LEU A 361 0.70 -19.57 25.27
CA LEU A 361 1.01 -20.95 25.63
C LEU A 361 -0.10 -21.55 26.49
N LEU A 362 -0.48 -20.87 27.57
CA LEU A 362 -1.55 -21.31 28.45
C LEU A 362 -2.94 -21.26 27.81
N GLU A 363 -3.17 -20.38 26.85
CA GLU A 363 -4.39 -20.36 26.02
C GLU A 363 -4.46 -21.51 25.02
N GLY A 364 -3.39 -22.31 24.88
CA GLY A 364 -3.30 -23.38 23.88
C GLY A 364 -3.23 -22.84 22.43
N LYS A 365 -2.68 -21.63 22.25
CA LYS A 365 -2.43 -21.04 20.93
C LYS A 365 -1.05 -21.40 20.39
N VAL A 366 -0.12 -21.78 21.26
CA VAL A 366 1.19 -22.33 20.92
C VAL A 366 1.11 -23.85 20.78
N LEU A 367 0.54 -24.52 21.79
CA LEU A 367 0.32 -25.97 21.84
C LEU A 367 -1.18 -26.26 22.00
N PRO A 368 -1.85 -26.74 20.93
CA PRO A 368 -3.31 -26.98 20.92
C PRO A 368 -3.82 -27.94 22.00
N CYS A 369 -3.03 -28.91 22.46
CA CYS A 369 -3.43 -29.86 23.51
C CYS A 369 -3.91 -29.18 24.80
N ILE A 370 -3.34 -28.05 25.15
CA ILE A 370 -3.71 -27.29 26.34
C ILE A 370 -5.17 -26.80 26.30
N ARG A 371 -5.73 -26.56 25.11
CA ARG A 371 -7.13 -26.08 24.97
C ARG A 371 -8.15 -26.98 25.63
N SER A 372 -7.95 -28.29 25.52
CA SER A 372 -8.90 -29.30 26.04
C SER A 372 -8.98 -29.29 27.57
N VAL A 373 -7.87 -28.91 28.22
CA VAL A 373 -7.71 -28.96 29.67
C VAL A 373 -7.82 -27.60 30.38
N ARG A 374 -8.04 -26.51 29.63
CA ARG A 374 -8.17 -25.14 30.19
C ARG A 374 -9.17 -25.02 31.33
N LYS A 375 -10.24 -25.78 31.31
CA LYS A 375 -11.26 -25.78 32.37
C LYS A 375 -10.72 -26.22 33.74
N PHE A 376 -9.57 -26.90 33.77
CA PHE A 376 -8.91 -27.32 35.00
C PHE A 376 -7.84 -26.34 35.49
N MET A 377 -7.69 -25.19 34.84
CA MET A 377 -6.76 -24.16 35.31
C MET A 377 -7.27 -23.49 36.58
N ALA A 378 -6.36 -23.22 37.48
CA ALA A 378 -6.63 -22.57 38.77
C ALA A 378 -6.84 -21.05 38.66
N ALA A 379 -6.39 -20.46 37.51
CA ALA A 379 -6.61 -19.05 37.19
C ALA A 379 -6.73 -18.87 35.65
N PRO A 380 -7.45 -17.85 35.18
CA PRO A 380 -7.54 -17.56 33.76
C PRO A 380 -6.18 -17.08 33.23
N PRO A 381 -5.67 -17.64 32.09
CA PRO A 381 -4.38 -17.24 31.53
C PRO A 381 -4.23 -15.75 31.27
N SER A 382 -5.34 -15.05 31.03
CA SER A 382 -5.33 -13.60 30.78
C SER A 382 -4.84 -12.75 31.94
N CYS A 383 -4.74 -13.30 33.16
CA CYS A 383 -4.17 -12.56 34.29
C CYS A 383 -2.68 -12.23 34.11
N ILE A 384 -1.93 -13.01 33.28
CA ILE A 384 -0.51 -12.75 32.96
C ILE A 384 -0.33 -11.36 32.33
N LEU A 385 -1.31 -10.89 31.57
CA LEU A 385 -1.25 -9.60 30.86
C LEU A 385 -1.60 -8.41 31.76
N ARG A 386 -1.99 -8.64 33.02
CA ARG A 386 -2.32 -7.57 33.97
C ARG A 386 -1.09 -7.20 34.77
N PRO A 387 -0.70 -5.91 34.84
CA PRO A 387 0.46 -5.47 35.63
C PRO A 387 0.38 -5.89 37.11
N GLU A 388 -0.84 -5.85 37.67
CA GLU A 388 -1.09 -6.18 39.08
C GLU A 388 -0.86 -7.66 39.41
N ALA A 389 -0.95 -8.52 38.42
CA ALA A 389 -0.77 -9.96 38.61
C ALA A 389 0.72 -10.38 38.68
N SER A 390 1.64 -9.49 38.36
CA SER A 390 3.09 -9.77 38.41
C SER A 390 3.57 -10.18 39.80
N GLY A 391 2.89 -9.77 40.87
CA GLY A 391 3.16 -10.18 42.27
C GLY A 391 2.60 -11.57 42.64
N GLN A 392 1.78 -12.19 41.80
CA GLN A 392 1.27 -13.53 42.07
C GLN A 392 2.37 -14.57 41.82
N LYS A 393 2.61 -15.45 42.77
CA LYS A 393 3.70 -16.44 42.74
C LYS A 393 3.74 -17.24 41.40
N ARG A 394 2.59 -17.79 40.95
CA ARG A 394 2.52 -18.57 39.70
C ARG A 394 2.85 -17.75 38.44
N VAL A 395 2.40 -16.50 38.39
CA VAL A 395 2.70 -15.58 37.28
C VAL A 395 4.17 -15.23 37.28
N GLY A 396 4.71 -14.83 38.43
CA GLY A 396 6.12 -14.48 38.63
C GLY A 396 7.05 -15.65 38.28
N ASN A 397 6.75 -16.85 38.79
CA ASN A 397 7.57 -18.04 38.53
C ASN A 397 7.67 -18.33 37.00
N LEU A 398 6.54 -18.42 36.33
CA LEU A 398 6.52 -18.70 34.88
C LEU A 398 7.22 -17.61 34.06
N LEU A 399 6.89 -16.33 34.33
CA LEU A 399 7.50 -15.23 33.58
C LEU A 399 9.01 -15.10 33.82
N ASN A 400 9.46 -15.28 35.08
CA ASN A 400 10.89 -15.23 35.41
C ASN A 400 11.65 -16.37 34.73
N LYS A 401 11.08 -17.57 34.71
CA LYS A 401 11.70 -18.72 34.08
C LYS A 401 11.82 -18.54 32.57
N LEU A 402 10.72 -18.12 31.92
CA LEU A 402 10.73 -17.82 30.48
C LEU A 402 11.70 -16.69 30.12
N LYS A 403 11.79 -15.63 30.93
CA LYS A 403 12.76 -14.53 30.74
C LYS A 403 14.21 -15.00 30.86
N THR A 404 14.52 -15.80 31.89
CA THR A 404 15.88 -16.30 32.14
C THR A 404 16.37 -17.16 31.01
N LYS A 405 15.46 -17.94 30.41
CA LYS A 405 15.76 -18.86 29.28
C LYS A 405 15.53 -18.20 27.91
N LEU A 406 15.08 -16.94 27.88
CA LEU A 406 14.74 -16.18 26.65
C LEU A 406 13.69 -16.90 25.75
N ILE A 407 12.74 -17.62 26.36
CA ILE A 407 11.70 -18.36 25.65
C ILE A 407 10.53 -17.40 25.39
N ASP A 408 10.45 -16.88 24.17
CA ASP A 408 9.40 -15.95 23.70
C ASP A 408 8.80 -16.32 22.35
N SER A 409 9.13 -17.53 21.87
CA SER A 409 8.66 -18.11 20.61
C SER A 409 8.57 -19.64 20.73
N TYR A 410 7.84 -20.23 19.80
CA TYR A 410 7.78 -21.69 19.71
C TYR A 410 9.14 -22.33 19.40
N ALA A 411 9.93 -21.71 18.53
CA ALA A 411 11.26 -22.22 18.21
C ALA A 411 12.14 -22.30 19.46
N MET A 412 12.14 -21.25 20.28
CA MET A 412 12.90 -21.22 21.53
C MET A 412 12.37 -22.23 22.57
N LEU A 413 11.04 -22.42 22.63
CA LEU A 413 10.44 -23.44 23.51
C LEU A 413 10.86 -24.85 23.08
N ARG A 414 10.87 -25.14 21.77
CA ARG A 414 11.31 -26.42 21.22
C ARG A 414 12.78 -26.70 21.55
N GLU A 415 13.66 -25.72 21.36
CA GLU A 415 15.07 -25.84 21.70
C GLU A 415 15.26 -26.10 23.18
N ALA A 416 14.60 -25.34 24.06
CA ALA A 416 14.70 -25.52 25.51
C ALA A 416 14.25 -26.93 25.96
N TRP A 417 13.22 -27.50 25.34
CA TRP A 417 12.74 -28.84 25.69
C TRP A 417 13.56 -29.97 25.08
N ILE A 418 14.30 -29.71 24.00
CA ILE A 418 15.32 -30.66 23.47
C ILE A 418 16.51 -30.71 24.45
N GLU A 419 16.94 -29.58 25.01
CA GLU A 419 18.03 -29.54 25.97
C GLU A 419 17.64 -30.13 27.32
N ASN A 420 16.46 -29.73 27.85
CA ASN A 420 15.95 -30.17 29.13
C ASN A 420 14.44 -30.47 29.05
N PRO A 421 14.02 -31.70 28.90
CA PRO A 421 12.61 -32.10 28.81
C PRO A 421 11.74 -31.68 30.00
N MET A 422 12.33 -31.41 31.16
CA MET A 422 11.62 -30.95 32.36
C MET A 422 11.60 -29.42 32.53
N GLU A 423 12.13 -28.68 31.58
CA GLU A 423 12.11 -27.24 31.62
C GLU A 423 10.66 -26.72 31.56
N LEU A 424 10.28 -25.82 32.45
CA LEU A 424 8.93 -25.27 32.65
C LEU A 424 7.89 -26.25 33.24
N HIS A 425 8.26 -27.48 33.59
CA HIS A 425 7.30 -28.48 34.11
C HIS A 425 6.57 -27.97 35.36
N SER A 426 7.32 -27.57 36.38
CA SER A 426 6.77 -27.07 37.66
C SER A 426 5.99 -25.77 37.48
N GLU A 427 6.52 -24.88 36.63
CA GLU A 427 5.91 -23.57 36.38
C GLU A 427 4.57 -23.69 35.64
N ILE A 428 4.42 -24.66 34.74
CA ILE A 428 3.15 -24.90 34.04
C ILE A 428 2.20 -25.72 34.92
N LEU A 429 2.69 -26.69 35.69
CA LEU A 429 1.87 -27.43 36.65
C LEU A 429 1.18 -26.54 37.66
N ASP A 430 1.86 -25.51 38.18
CA ASP A 430 1.31 -24.50 39.10
C ASP A 430 0.07 -23.75 38.55
N TRP A 431 -0.20 -23.81 37.25
CA TRP A 431 -1.37 -23.21 36.63
C TRP A 431 -2.62 -24.09 36.68
N PHE A 432 -2.48 -25.38 37.05
CA PHE A 432 -3.60 -26.30 37.12
C PHE A 432 -4.05 -26.50 38.58
N GLN A 433 -5.31 -26.86 38.72
CA GLN A 433 -5.90 -27.22 40.02
C GLN A 433 -5.27 -28.51 40.52
N GLU A 434 -5.15 -28.69 41.83
CA GLU A 434 -4.58 -29.89 42.47
C GLU A 434 -5.26 -31.19 42.02
N SER A 435 -6.58 -31.12 41.76
CA SER A 435 -7.34 -32.27 41.24
C SER A 435 -6.89 -32.76 39.88
N PHE A 436 -6.18 -31.92 39.11
CA PHE A 436 -5.68 -32.22 37.78
C PHE A 436 -4.22 -32.72 37.79
N HIS A 437 -3.50 -32.54 38.86
CA HIS A 437 -2.06 -32.89 38.92
C HIS A 437 -1.78 -34.34 38.54
N ASN A 438 -2.65 -35.29 38.94
CA ASN A 438 -2.50 -36.72 38.57
C ASN A 438 -2.64 -36.97 37.06
N HIS A 439 -3.24 -36.07 36.30
CA HIS A 439 -3.42 -36.12 34.85
C HIS A 439 -2.40 -35.28 34.08
N PHE A 440 -1.61 -34.47 34.79
CA PHE A 440 -0.68 -33.55 34.18
C PHE A 440 0.42 -34.24 33.38
N GLU A 441 0.94 -35.38 33.83
CA GLU A 441 1.98 -36.13 33.13
C GLU A 441 1.53 -36.58 31.74
N VAL A 442 0.25 -36.91 31.57
CA VAL A 442 -0.32 -37.26 30.27
C VAL A 442 -0.36 -36.02 29.36
N LEU A 443 -0.78 -34.87 29.90
CA LEU A 443 -0.74 -33.60 29.17
C LEU A 443 0.69 -33.21 28.81
N TRP A 444 1.64 -33.35 29.74
CA TRP A 444 3.04 -33.04 29.53
C TRP A 444 3.63 -33.87 28.37
N SER A 445 3.35 -35.16 28.31
CA SER A 445 3.74 -36.03 27.20
C SER A 445 3.12 -35.61 25.87
N GLN A 446 1.85 -35.15 25.87
CA GLN A 446 1.19 -34.61 24.67
C GLN A 446 1.83 -33.30 24.22
N MET A 447 2.18 -32.37 25.13
CA MET A 447 2.87 -31.14 24.82
C MET A 447 4.22 -31.39 24.15
N HIS A 448 4.98 -32.39 24.65
CA HIS A 448 6.25 -32.79 24.04
C HIS A 448 6.06 -33.39 22.64
N THR A 449 5.00 -34.15 22.42
CA THR A 449 4.67 -34.65 21.08
C THR A 449 4.33 -33.52 20.12
N GLU A 450 3.49 -32.57 20.56
CA GLU A 450 3.08 -31.44 19.73
C GLU A 450 4.22 -30.46 19.41
N VAL A 451 5.18 -30.29 20.33
CA VAL A 451 6.33 -29.39 20.11
C VAL A 451 7.28 -29.88 19.02
N LEU A 452 7.20 -31.13 18.62
CA LEU A 452 7.98 -31.69 17.53
C LEU A 452 7.31 -31.59 16.17
N LEU A 453 6.00 -31.26 16.14
CA LEU A 453 5.24 -31.11 14.90
C LEU A 453 5.51 -29.75 14.24
N GLU A 454 5.51 -29.72 12.90
CA GLU A 454 5.60 -28.45 12.17
C GLU A 454 4.31 -27.62 12.30
N PRO A 455 4.36 -26.27 12.13
CA PRO A 455 3.20 -25.37 12.32
C PRO A 455 1.98 -25.76 11.49
N GLU A 456 2.17 -26.32 10.29
CA GLU A 456 1.10 -26.73 9.38
C GLU A 456 0.36 -27.97 9.89
N GLU A 457 1.04 -28.86 10.60
CA GLU A 457 0.47 -30.07 11.21
C GLU A 457 -0.28 -29.74 12.50
N ARG A 458 0.24 -28.80 13.31
CA ARG A 458 -0.41 -28.32 14.54
C ARG A 458 -1.66 -27.49 14.28
N PHE A 459 -1.64 -26.68 13.22
CA PHE A 459 -2.71 -25.78 12.83
C PHE A 459 -3.13 -26.04 11.38
N PRO A 460 -3.80 -27.16 11.07
CA PRO A 460 -4.23 -27.44 9.70
C PRO A 460 -5.16 -26.33 9.22
N LYS A 461 -4.84 -25.72 8.07
CA LYS A 461 -5.71 -24.74 7.42
C LYS A 461 -7.08 -25.39 7.20
N SER A 462 -8.13 -24.86 7.82
CA SER A 462 -9.48 -25.34 7.62
C SER A 462 -9.78 -25.37 6.12
N ARG A 463 -10.03 -26.55 5.54
CA ARG A 463 -10.47 -26.70 4.16
C ARG A 463 -11.75 -25.89 4.01
N ARG A 464 -11.69 -24.75 3.28
CA ARG A 464 -12.90 -24.03 2.87
C ARG A 464 -13.80 -25.04 2.17
N VAL A 465 -14.86 -25.44 2.85
CA VAL A 465 -15.94 -26.23 2.25
C VAL A 465 -16.47 -25.39 1.08
N LYS A 466 -16.13 -25.84 -0.16
CA LYS A 466 -16.76 -25.32 -1.37
C LYS A 466 -18.25 -25.62 -1.23
N ARG A 467 -19.05 -24.62 -0.83
CA ARG A 467 -20.50 -24.68 -1.01
C ARG A 467 -20.74 -24.81 -2.52
N LYS A 468 -21.08 -26.01 -2.95
CA LYS A 468 -21.71 -26.24 -4.26
C LYS A 468 -23.01 -25.43 -4.26
N LYS A 469 -23.12 -24.46 -5.16
CA LYS A 469 -24.38 -23.98 -5.67
C LYS A 469 -24.63 -24.58 -7.03
#